data_bf13e05a1fa04c9eae7cea7c76f5d13c
#
_entry.id   bf13e05a1fa04c9eae7cea7c76f5d13c
#
_cell.length_a   1.000
_cell.length_b   1.000
_cell.length_c   1.000
_cell.angle_alpha   90.00
_cell.angle_beta   90.00
_cell.angle_gamma   90.00
#
_symmetry.space_group_name_H-M   'P 1'
#
loop_
_entity.id
_entity.type
_entity.pdbx_description
1 polymer ?
#
loop_
_entity_poly.entity_id
_entity_poly.type
_entity_poly.pdbx_seq_one_letter_code
_entity_poly.pdbx_strand_id
1 'polypeptide(L)'
;KVMAEFNSYLLGKARKSVGNITLCYTRGKNIAKAKVFSRKDNPTPEILAQRARMKVLVQLSRQLLPVIRKGFAGIGKGSAANAFVKVNMSRVSVDEKNVATVDLDRLLCASGMLYPPKVEVTYSEENKMYSFMQEMQDEENGYAFSDDVVYAMLYETVLGRARLLALRARGENGNTSYALPEEWSHENVKLYCFATLKNGKSASDSRVMTL
;
A
#
# COMPACT_ATOMS: atom_id res chain seq x y z
N LYS A 1 6.72 20.80 -23.75
CA LYS A 1 7.55 21.41 -22.64
C LYS A 1 8.99 21.09 -22.91
N VAL A 2 9.81 22.12 -23.11
CA VAL A 2 11.26 21.93 -23.26
C VAL A 2 11.85 21.69 -21.87
N MET A 3 12.50 20.56 -21.70
CA MET A 3 13.30 20.22 -20.52
C MET A 3 14.72 19.94 -21.00
N ALA A 4 15.71 20.47 -20.30
CA ALA A 4 17.11 20.24 -20.60
C ALA A 4 17.77 19.55 -19.38
N GLU A 5 18.55 18.49 -19.62
CA GLU A 5 19.51 17.97 -18.65
C GLU A 5 20.78 18.82 -18.71
N PHE A 6 21.36 19.08 -17.56
CA PHE A 6 22.63 19.79 -17.50
C PHE A 6 23.53 19.24 -16.40
N ASN A 7 24.81 19.33 -16.63
CA ASN A 7 25.84 19.04 -15.64
C ASN A 7 26.55 20.36 -15.27
N SER A 8 26.65 20.63 -14.01
CA SER A 8 27.33 21.80 -13.50
C SER A 8 28.15 21.47 -12.27
N TYR A 9 29.45 21.63 -12.37
CA TYR A 9 30.36 21.51 -11.22
C TYR A 9 30.12 22.62 -10.19
N LEU A 10 29.66 23.79 -10.65
CA LEU A 10 29.44 24.96 -9.78
C LEU A 10 28.10 24.85 -9.01
N LEU A 11 27.03 24.37 -9.65
CA LEU A 11 25.68 24.35 -9.08
C LEU A 11 25.36 23.03 -8.36
N GLY A 12 26.15 21.98 -8.52
CA GLY A 12 25.93 20.68 -7.90
C GLY A 12 24.52 20.14 -8.15
N LYS A 13 23.84 19.73 -7.07
CA LYS A 13 22.44 19.25 -7.10
C LYS A 13 21.47 20.42 -7.00
N ALA A 14 21.27 21.13 -8.12
CA ALA A 14 20.47 22.34 -8.16
C ALA A 14 18.96 22.07 -7.96
N ARG A 15 18.32 22.92 -7.15
CA ARG A 15 16.87 22.87 -6.87
C ARG A 15 16.29 24.27 -6.75
N LYS A 16 14.96 24.39 -6.90
CA LYS A 16 14.16 25.63 -6.85
C LYS A 16 14.20 26.41 -8.16
N SER A 17 13.64 27.62 -8.17
CA SER A 17 13.51 28.45 -9.35
C SER A 17 14.42 29.65 -9.25
N VAL A 18 15.05 29.99 -10.38
CA VAL A 18 15.85 31.21 -10.56
C VAL A 18 15.35 31.88 -11.84
N GLY A 19 14.86 33.11 -11.73
CA GLY A 19 14.26 33.83 -12.86
C GLY A 19 13.14 33.01 -13.51
N ASN A 20 13.26 32.79 -14.81
CA ASN A 20 12.29 32.06 -15.64
C ASN A 20 12.56 30.55 -15.70
N ILE A 21 13.51 30.03 -14.92
CA ILE A 21 13.91 28.64 -14.94
C ILE A 21 13.62 28.00 -13.60
N THR A 22 13.07 26.78 -13.62
CA THR A 22 12.95 25.91 -12.46
C THR A 22 13.95 24.77 -12.60
N LEU A 23 14.80 24.63 -11.57
CA LEU A 23 15.80 23.58 -11.48
C LEU A 23 15.30 22.48 -10.55
N CYS A 24 15.50 21.22 -10.93
CA CYS A 24 15.22 20.08 -10.09
C CYS A 24 16.29 19.01 -10.28
N TYR A 25 16.63 18.34 -9.18
CA TYR A 25 17.50 17.17 -9.19
C TYR A 25 16.68 15.93 -8.90
N THR A 26 16.63 15.01 -9.84
CA THR A 26 15.86 13.76 -9.74
C THR A 26 16.57 12.63 -10.46
N ARG A 27 16.58 11.44 -9.86
CA ARG A 27 17.19 10.23 -10.42
C ARG A 27 18.65 10.43 -10.87
N GLY A 28 19.43 11.16 -10.09
CA GLY A 28 20.83 11.43 -10.38
C GLY A 28 21.11 12.53 -11.39
N LYS A 29 20.08 13.20 -11.94
CA LYS A 29 20.21 14.20 -13.02
C LYS A 29 19.70 15.57 -12.59
N ASN A 30 20.40 16.62 -13.03
CA ASN A 30 19.93 17.99 -12.96
C ASN A 30 19.05 18.28 -14.18
N ILE A 31 17.86 18.79 -13.94
CA ILE A 31 16.88 19.14 -14.97
C ILE A 31 16.53 20.63 -14.84
N ALA A 32 16.67 21.34 -15.92
CA ALA A 32 16.18 22.71 -16.08
C ALA A 32 14.90 22.71 -16.92
N LYS A 33 13.89 23.43 -16.48
CA LYS A 33 12.62 23.59 -17.21
C LYS A 33 12.12 25.02 -17.09
N ALA A 34 11.37 25.48 -18.09
CA ALA A 34 10.72 26.77 -18.03
C ALA A 34 9.79 26.86 -16.81
N LYS A 35 9.85 27.97 -16.10
CA LYS A 35 8.94 28.27 -15.00
C LYS A 35 7.53 28.48 -15.52
N VAL A 36 6.56 27.84 -14.90
CA VAL A 36 5.14 28.04 -15.18
C VAL A 36 4.63 29.10 -14.20
N PHE A 37 4.29 30.28 -14.69
CA PHE A 37 3.84 31.41 -13.86
C PHE A 37 2.35 31.31 -13.53
N SER A 38 1.53 30.85 -14.47
CA SER A 38 0.12 30.63 -14.24
C SER A 38 -0.36 29.38 -14.97
N ARG A 39 -1.31 28.68 -14.38
CA ARG A 39 -2.02 27.58 -15.01
C ARG A 39 -3.52 27.88 -14.95
N LYS A 40 -4.19 27.87 -16.08
CA LYS A 40 -5.64 27.71 -16.10
C LYS A 40 -5.92 26.23 -15.81
N ASP A 41 -6.57 25.93 -14.70
CA ASP A 41 -7.03 24.58 -14.37
C ASP A 41 -8.48 24.47 -14.86
N ASN A 42 -8.67 23.83 -16.00
CA ASN A 42 -9.97 23.55 -16.60
C ASN A 42 -10.10 22.01 -16.71
N PRO A 43 -10.35 21.31 -15.60
CA PRO A 43 -10.39 19.87 -15.61
C PRO A 43 -11.66 19.35 -16.28
N THR A 44 -11.52 18.34 -17.12
CA THR A 44 -12.67 17.56 -17.61
C THR A 44 -13.22 16.68 -16.47
N PRO A 45 -14.47 16.18 -16.60
CA PRO A 45 -15.06 15.28 -15.58
C PRO A 45 -14.16 14.07 -15.27
N GLU A 46 -13.52 13.48 -16.29
CA GLU A 46 -12.61 12.36 -16.12
C GLU A 46 -11.37 12.72 -15.27
N ILE A 47 -10.83 13.93 -15.48
CA ILE A 47 -9.71 14.45 -14.70
C ILE A 47 -10.13 14.66 -13.25
N LEU A 48 -11.35 15.18 -13.01
CA LEU A 48 -11.88 15.33 -11.66
C LEU A 48 -12.05 13.99 -10.96
N ALA A 49 -12.64 13.01 -11.63
CA ALA A 49 -12.79 11.65 -11.13
C ALA A 49 -11.43 11.00 -10.82
N GLN A 50 -10.43 11.16 -11.70
CA GLN A 50 -9.09 10.65 -11.45
C GLN A 50 -8.40 11.33 -10.26
N ARG A 51 -8.59 12.64 -10.10
CA ARG A 51 -8.08 13.38 -8.93
C ARG A 51 -8.73 12.89 -7.63
N ALA A 52 -10.05 12.62 -7.65
CA ALA A 52 -10.78 12.07 -6.51
C ALA A 52 -10.25 10.68 -6.12
N ARG A 53 -10.09 9.76 -7.09
CA ARG A 53 -9.47 8.43 -6.84
C ARG A 53 -8.07 8.56 -6.24
N MET A 54 -7.24 9.41 -6.82
CA MET A 54 -5.87 9.63 -6.36
C MET A 54 -5.85 10.17 -4.93
N LYS A 55 -6.73 11.13 -4.61
CA LYS A 55 -6.81 11.75 -3.29
C LYS A 55 -7.11 10.72 -2.21
N VAL A 56 -8.15 9.90 -2.38
CA VAL A 56 -8.55 8.90 -1.38
C VAL A 56 -7.49 7.81 -1.20
N LEU A 57 -6.87 7.33 -2.30
CA LEU A 57 -5.82 6.32 -2.22
C LEU A 57 -4.54 6.85 -1.57
N VAL A 58 -4.15 8.09 -1.84
CA VAL A 58 -3.01 8.73 -1.16
C VAL A 58 -3.29 8.88 0.33
N GLN A 59 -4.51 9.23 0.71
CA GLN A 59 -4.92 9.34 2.11
C GLN A 59 -4.87 7.97 2.80
N LEU A 60 -5.44 6.94 2.17
CA LEU A 60 -5.40 5.56 2.66
C LEU A 60 -3.96 5.02 2.74
N SER A 61 -3.10 5.35 1.77
CA SER A 61 -1.70 4.92 1.78
C SER A 61 -0.91 5.46 2.99
N ARG A 62 -1.30 6.60 3.53
CA ARG A 62 -0.69 7.17 4.75
C ARG A 62 -1.12 6.40 5.99
N GLN A 63 -2.40 6.00 6.06
CA GLN A 63 -2.95 5.20 7.16
C GLN A 63 -2.35 3.80 7.19
N LEU A 64 -2.14 3.20 6.01
CA LEU A 64 -1.60 1.85 5.83
C LEU A 64 -0.07 1.80 5.64
N LEU A 65 0.66 2.89 5.87
CA LEU A 65 2.06 2.99 5.52
C LEU A 65 2.97 1.87 6.06
N PRO A 66 2.83 1.41 7.33
CA PRO A 66 3.64 0.29 7.85
C PRO A 66 3.41 -1.02 7.09
N VAL A 67 2.16 -1.27 6.71
CA VAL A 67 1.74 -2.44 5.93
C VAL A 67 2.27 -2.38 4.51
N ILE A 68 2.04 -1.24 3.84
CA ILE A 68 2.43 -1.01 2.44
C ILE A 68 3.94 -1.15 2.26
N ARG A 69 4.74 -0.70 3.22
CA ARG A 69 6.21 -0.85 3.16
C ARG A 69 6.66 -2.31 3.13
N LYS A 70 5.91 -3.21 3.76
CA LYS A 70 6.15 -4.66 3.72
C LYS A 70 5.53 -5.29 2.47
N GLY A 71 4.24 -5.02 2.24
CA GLY A 71 3.45 -5.66 1.18
C GLY A 71 3.82 -5.24 -0.24
N PHE A 72 4.47 -4.09 -0.43
CA PHE A 72 4.93 -3.60 -1.74
C PHE A 72 6.46 -3.50 -1.83
N ALA A 73 7.16 -4.29 -1.03
CA ALA A 73 8.61 -4.38 -1.12
C ALA A 73 9.02 -5.00 -2.46
N GLY A 74 10.00 -4.40 -3.12
CA GLY A 74 10.54 -4.92 -4.38
C GLY A 74 9.69 -4.63 -5.63
N ILE A 75 8.54 -3.98 -5.53
CA ILE A 75 7.70 -3.66 -6.68
C ILE A 75 8.13 -2.36 -7.35
N GLY A 76 8.72 -2.51 -8.54
CA GLY A 76 8.97 -1.43 -9.49
C GLY A 76 9.97 -0.36 -9.07
N LYS A 77 10.12 0.65 -9.93
CA LYS A 77 10.96 1.84 -9.67
C LYS A 77 10.11 2.93 -9.02
N GLY A 78 10.03 2.96 -7.70
CA GLY A 78 9.26 4.00 -7.01
C GLY A 78 9.11 3.73 -5.51
N SER A 79 8.26 4.48 -4.85
CA SER A 79 7.92 4.21 -3.45
C SER A 79 6.82 3.15 -3.35
N ALA A 80 6.80 2.40 -2.26
CA ALA A 80 5.74 1.43 -1.96
C ALA A 80 4.33 2.08 -2.00
N ALA A 81 4.21 3.33 -1.52
CA ALA A 81 2.97 4.08 -1.60
C ALA A 81 2.51 4.36 -3.04
N ASN A 82 3.44 4.66 -3.96
CA ASN A 82 3.10 4.84 -5.38
C ASN A 82 2.66 3.51 -6.02
N ALA A 83 3.30 2.40 -5.67
CA ALA A 83 2.90 1.06 -6.12
C ALA A 83 1.50 0.71 -5.61
N PHE A 84 1.20 0.95 -4.33
CA PHE A 84 -0.12 0.78 -3.74
C PHE A 84 -1.20 1.57 -4.49
N VAL A 85 -0.97 2.87 -4.71
CA VAL A 85 -1.92 3.72 -5.43
C VAL A 85 -2.15 3.20 -6.85
N LYS A 86 -1.07 2.84 -7.57
CA LYS A 86 -1.16 2.31 -8.94
C LYS A 86 -2.02 1.05 -9.02
N VAL A 87 -1.78 0.08 -8.13
CA VAL A 87 -2.48 -1.21 -8.14
C VAL A 87 -3.95 -1.07 -7.76
N ASN A 88 -4.29 -0.14 -6.85
CA ASN A 88 -5.64 0.04 -6.34
C ASN A 88 -6.48 1.08 -7.09
N MET A 89 -5.95 1.75 -8.13
CA MET A 89 -6.67 2.80 -8.86
C MET A 89 -8.00 2.32 -9.47
N SER A 90 -8.06 1.08 -9.96
CA SER A 90 -9.27 0.45 -10.54
C SER A 90 -10.28 -0.04 -9.49
N ARG A 91 -9.90 -0.05 -8.20
CA ARG A 91 -10.74 -0.49 -7.07
C ARG A 91 -11.44 0.66 -6.36
N VAL A 92 -11.43 1.83 -6.98
CA VAL A 92 -12.09 3.04 -6.46
C VAL A 92 -13.17 3.46 -7.42
N SER A 93 -14.41 3.46 -6.96
CA SER A 93 -15.54 4.05 -7.65
C SER A 93 -15.63 5.56 -7.37
N VAL A 94 -16.17 6.31 -8.31
CA VAL A 94 -16.41 7.76 -8.14
C VAL A 94 -17.81 8.04 -8.62
N ASP A 95 -18.59 8.74 -7.80
CA ASP A 95 -19.94 9.14 -8.12
C ASP A 95 -19.98 10.43 -8.98
N GLU A 96 -21.16 10.84 -9.40
CA GLU A 96 -21.39 12.05 -10.20
C GLU A 96 -20.95 13.35 -9.48
N LYS A 97 -20.87 13.33 -8.15
CA LYS A 97 -20.41 14.44 -7.31
C LYS A 97 -18.90 14.44 -7.07
N ASN A 98 -18.16 13.54 -7.75
CA ASN A 98 -16.73 13.30 -7.57
C ASN A 98 -16.34 12.86 -6.15
N VAL A 99 -17.24 12.17 -5.44
CA VAL A 99 -16.91 11.48 -4.19
C VAL A 99 -16.37 10.10 -4.52
N ALA A 100 -15.16 9.82 -4.05
CA ALA A 100 -14.48 8.56 -4.32
C ALA A 100 -14.66 7.59 -3.14
N THR A 101 -15.09 6.37 -3.43
CA THR A 101 -15.27 5.28 -2.46
C THR A 101 -14.34 4.13 -2.82
N VAL A 102 -13.58 3.64 -1.83
CA VAL A 102 -12.66 2.50 -2.00
C VAL A 102 -13.42 1.21 -1.71
N ASP A 103 -13.30 0.26 -2.63
CA ASP A 103 -13.78 -1.10 -2.41
C ASP A 103 -12.78 -1.84 -1.51
N LEU A 104 -13.09 -1.91 -0.22
CA LEU A 104 -12.22 -2.54 0.76
C LEU A 104 -12.15 -4.06 0.60
N ASP A 105 -13.19 -4.70 0.07
CA ASP A 105 -13.19 -6.15 -0.12
C ASP A 105 -12.27 -6.59 -1.29
N ARG A 106 -11.94 -5.66 -2.16
CA ARG A 106 -11.02 -5.87 -3.27
C ARG A 106 -9.68 -5.17 -3.11
N LEU A 107 -9.51 -4.41 -2.03
CA LEU A 107 -8.28 -3.65 -1.79
C LEU A 107 -7.08 -4.58 -1.65
N LEU A 108 -5.99 -4.24 -2.33
CA LEU A 108 -4.69 -4.89 -2.14
C LEU A 108 -3.81 -4.04 -1.23
N CYS A 109 -3.52 -4.54 -0.04
CA CYS A 109 -2.55 -3.95 0.88
C CYS A 109 -1.13 -4.51 0.70
N ALA A 110 -1.02 -5.60 -0.05
CA ALA A 110 0.23 -6.19 -0.53
C ALA A 110 0.03 -6.70 -1.95
N SER A 111 1.09 -6.73 -2.74
CA SER A 111 1.07 -7.30 -4.09
C SER A 111 2.45 -7.81 -4.46
N GLY A 112 2.50 -8.94 -5.16
CA GLY A 112 3.74 -9.53 -5.62
C GLY A 112 3.54 -10.90 -6.25
N MET A 113 4.63 -11.65 -6.35
CA MET A 113 4.65 -12.93 -7.08
C MET A 113 4.41 -14.15 -6.20
N LEU A 114 4.50 -13.99 -4.87
CA LEU A 114 4.32 -15.13 -3.97
C LEU A 114 2.84 -15.56 -3.92
N TYR A 115 2.60 -16.82 -3.64
CA TYR A 115 1.26 -17.30 -3.37
C TYR A 115 0.75 -16.76 -2.03
N PRO A 116 -0.52 -16.30 -1.97
CA PRO A 116 -1.14 -15.89 -0.72
C PRO A 116 -1.19 -17.04 0.28
N PRO A 117 -0.95 -16.77 1.59
CA PRO A 117 -1.01 -17.78 2.62
C PRO A 117 -2.46 -18.21 2.90
N LYS A 118 -2.64 -19.43 3.43
CA LYS A 118 -3.92 -19.91 3.96
C LYS A 118 -3.97 -19.61 5.46
N VAL A 119 -4.83 -18.68 5.83
CA VAL A 119 -5.04 -18.28 7.23
C VAL A 119 -6.55 -18.19 7.44
N GLU A 120 -7.03 -18.85 8.46
CA GLU A 120 -8.41 -18.73 8.93
C GLU A 120 -8.44 -17.78 10.13
N VAL A 121 -9.53 -17.06 10.31
CA VAL A 121 -9.70 -16.13 11.41
C VAL A 121 -11.02 -16.36 12.10
N THR A 122 -10.98 -16.32 13.43
CA THR A 122 -12.16 -16.34 14.29
C THR A 122 -12.10 -15.17 15.27
N TYR A 123 -13.26 -14.69 15.70
CA TYR A 123 -13.36 -13.63 16.69
C TYR A 123 -14.16 -14.13 17.89
N SER A 124 -13.63 -13.91 19.09
CA SER A 124 -14.32 -14.18 20.37
C SER A 124 -14.81 -12.86 20.94
N GLU A 125 -16.13 -12.71 21.06
CA GLU A 125 -16.75 -11.53 21.67
C GLU A 125 -16.46 -11.42 23.16
N GLU A 126 -16.43 -12.55 23.87
CA GLU A 126 -16.18 -12.60 25.32
C GLU A 126 -14.81 -12.01 25.68
N ASN A 127 -13.79 -12.38 24.90
CA ASN A 127 -12.41 -11.98 25.16
C ASN A 127 -11.96 -10.78 24.31
N LYS A 128 -12.80 -10.32 23.37
CA LYS A 128 -12.47 -9.30 22.35
C LYS A 128 -11.15 -9.62 21.63
N MET A 129 -11.00 -10.88 21.19
CA MET A 129 -9.77 -11.39 20.61
C MET A 129 -10.00 -12.00 19.25
N TYR A 130 -9.13 -11.70 18.31
CA TYR A 130 -8.98 -12.43 17.06
C TYR A 130 -8.02 -13.60 17.26
N SER A 131 -8.37 -14.76 16.71
CA SER A 131 -7.50 -15.94 16.63
C SER A 131 -7.25 -16.27 15.16
N PHE A 132 -6.01 -16.24 14.77
CA PHE A 132 -5.55 -16.57 13.42
C PHE A 132 -5.01 -17.98 13.43
N MET A 133 -5.69 -18.89 12.76
CA MET A 133 -5.28 -20.28 12.59
C MET A 133 -4.53 -20.41 11.27
N GLN A 134 -3.32 -20.91 11.36
CA GLN A 134 -2.45 -21.13 10.22
C GLN A 134 -2.13 -22.61 10.09
N GLU A 135 -2.43 -23.17 8.91
CA GLU A 135 -2.00 -24.51 8.54
C GLU A 135 -0.63 -24.47 7.87
N MET A 136 0.19 -25.45 8.17
CA MET A 136 1.50 -25.64 7.54
C MET A 136 1.34 -25.79 6.03
N GLN A 137 2.14 -25.08 5.29
CA GLN A 137 2.26 -25.16 3.84
C GLN A 137 3.73 -25.40 3.50
N ASP A 138 4.12 -26.65 3.35
CA ASP A 138 5.48 -27.10 3.10
C ASP A 138 5.78 -27.34 1.62
N GLU A 139 4.78 -27.18 0.73
CA GLU A 139 4.99 -27.27 -0.71
C GLU A 139 5.80 -26.08 -1.23
N GLU A 140 7.08 -26.30 -1.45
CA GLU A 140 7.96 -25.31 -2.06
C GLU A 140 7.89 -25.40 -3.59
N ASN A 141 7.49 -24.31 -4.24
CA ASN A 141 7.28 -24.30 -5.70
C ASN A 141 7.79 -23.01 -6.38
N GLY A 142 8.82 -22.38 -5.86
CA GLY A 142 9.38 -21.15 -6.41
C GLY A 142 8.58 -19.86 -6.13
N TYR A 143 7.31 -19.97 -5.71
CA TYR A 143 6.45 -18.86 -5.32
C TYR A 143 5.88 -19.00 -3.90
N ALA A 144 6.26 -20.06 -3.19
CA ALA A 144 5.96 -20.30 -1.80
C ALA A 144 7.14 -21.01 -1.16
N PHE A 145 7.59 -20.53 -0.01
CA PHE A 145 8.71 -21.08 0.74
C PHE A 145 8.30 -21.29 2.19
N SER A 146 8.80 -22.35 2.81
CA SER A 146 8.47 -22.69 4.20
C SER A 146 8.87 -21.61 5.21
N ASP A 147 9.92 -20.83 4.89
CA ASP A 147 10.41 -19.72 5.71
C ASP A 147 9.81 -18.34 5.37
N ASP A 148 8.79 -18.30 4.48
CA ASP A 148 8.02 -17.07 4.22
C ASP A 148 7.35 -16.58 5.49
N VAL A 149 7.45 -15.28 5.77
CA VAL A 149 6.77 -14.66 6.92
C VAL A 149 5.34 -14.30 6.54
N VAL A 150 4.38 -14.85 7.28
CA VAL A 150 2.96 -14.55 7.10
C VAL A 150 2.57 -13.37 7.97
N TYR A 151 1.77 -12.47 7.41
CA TYR A 151 1.25 -11.30 8.09
C TYR A 151 -0.28 -11.25 8.03
N ALA A 152 -0.87 -10.84 9.15
CA ALA A 152 -2.24 -10.37 9.19
C ALA A 152 -2.26 -8.85 9.38
N MET A 153 -3.14 -8.18 8.67
CA MET A 153 -3.41 -6.76 8.83
C MET A 153 -4.84 -6.57 9.30
N LEU A 154 -5.02 -5.80 10.36
CA LEU A 154 -6.30 -5.30 10.82
C LEU A 154 -6.40 -3.81 10.45
N TYR A 155 -7.48 -3.43 9.81
CA TYR A 155 -7.77 -2.04 9.47
C TYR A 155 -9.12 -1.64 10.03
N GLU A 156 -9.10 -0.76 11.01
CA GLU A 156 -10.31 -0.13 11.55
C GLU A 156 -10.69 1.06 10.66
N THR A 157 -11.85 0.96 10.04
CA THR A 157 -12.25 1.83 8.92
C THR A 157 -12.71 3.21 9.36
N VAL A 158 -13.32 3.34 10.55
CA VAL A 158 -13.85 4.61 11.08
C VAL A 158 -12.70 5.46 11.63
N LEU A 159 -11.82 4.87 12.44
CA LEU A 159 -10.66 5.58 13.00
C LEU A 159 -9.52 5.75 11.99
N GLY A 160 -9.55 5.01 10.87
CA GLY A 160 -8.51 5.03 9.87
C GLY A 160 -7.17 4.52 10.39
N ARG A 161 -7.18 3.54 11.29
CA ARG A 161 -5.99 2.98 11.94
C ARG A 161 -5.75 1.55 11.48
N ALA A 162 -4.49 1.21 11.23
CA ALA A 162 -4.08 -0.13 10.84
C ALA A 162 -3.10 -0.73 11.85
N ARG A 163 -3.19 -2.06 12.02
CA ARG A 163 -2.23 -2.88 12.75
C ARG A 163 -1.71 -3.98 11.84
N LEU A 164 -0.42 -4.19 11.88
CA LEU A 164 0.25 -5.29 11.18
C LEU A 164 0.78 -6.26 12.22
N LEU A 165 0.37 -7.50 12.10
CA LEU A 165 0.78 -8.61 12.95
C LEU A 165 1.64 -9.55 12.14
N ALA A 166 2.81 -9.93 12.66
CA ALA A 166 3.53 -11.07 12.15
C ALA A 166 2.92 -12.33 12.77
N LEU A 167 2.48 -13.23 11.92
CA LEU A 167 2.04 -14.56 12.30
C LEU A 167 3.25 -15.52 12.29
N ARG A 168 3.00 -16.80 12.11
CA ARG A 168 4.06 -17.81 12.00
C ARG A 168 4.66 -17.83 10.60
N ALA A 169 5.80 -18.53 10.45
CA ALA A 169 6.31 -18.83 9.12
C ALA A 169 5.34 -19.76 8.36
N ARG A 170 5.37 -19.73 7.04
CA ARG A 170 4.46 -20.53 6.19
C ARG A 170 4.52 -22.04 6.49
N GLY A 171 5.71 -22.55 6.81
CA GLY A 171 5.96 -23.95 7.16
C GLY A 171 5.62 -24.32 8.60
N GLU A 172 4.95 -23.44 9.36
CA GLU A 172 4.60 -23.67 10.76
C GLU A 172 3.09 -23.73 10.96
N ASN A 173 2.64 -24.67 11.77
CA ASN A 173 1.27 -24.75 12.26
C ASN A 173 1.09 -23.91 13.52
N GLY A 174 -0.11 -23.43 13.75
CA GLY A 174 -0.53 -22.93 15.04
C GLY A 174 -1.44 -21.73 15.00
N ASN A 175 -1.86 -21.32 16.20
CA ASN A 175 -2.74 -20.19 16.41
C ASN A 175 -1.94 -19.00 16.91
N THR A 176 -2.32 -17.82 16.41
CA THR A 176 -1.83 -16.54 16.92
C THR A 176 -3.04 -15.72 17.35
N SER A 177 -3.10 -15.34 18.61
CA SER A 177 -4.20 -14.54 19.14
C SER A 177 -3.79 -13.07 19.27
N TYR A 178 -4.75 -12.18 19.02
CA TYR A 178 -4.54 -10.75 19.13
C TYR A 178 -5.76 -10.08 19.78
N ALA A 179 -5.53 -9.41 20.91
CA ALA A 179 -6.56 -8.66 21.59
C ALA A 179 -6.87 -7.37 20.83
N LEU A 180 -8.15 -7.13 20.55
CA LEU A 180 -8.59 -5.92 19.89
C LEU A 180 -8.40 -4.72 20.84
N PRO A 181 -7.80 -3.60 20.38
CA PRO A 181 -7.72 -2.40 21.19
C PRO A 181 -9.11 -1.93 21.66
N GLU A 182 -9.22 -1.41 22.87
CA GLU A 182 -10.49 -0.99 23.47
C GLU A 182 -11.27 0.03 22.64
N GLU A 183 -10.53 0.89 21.94
CA GLU A 183 -11.10 1.93 21.07
C GLU A 183 -11.65 1.40 19.74
N TRP A 184 -11.42 0.11 19.40
CA TRP A 184 -11.80 -0.47 18.11
C TRP A 184 -13.08 -1.29 18.25
N SER A 185 -13.99 -1.13 17.27
CA SER A 185 -15.14 -2.02 17.12
C SER A 185 -14.83 -3.09 16.09
N HIS A 186 -15.09 -4.37 16.43
CA HIS A 186 -14.83 -5.49 15.51
C HIS A 186 -15.65 -5.38 14.22
N GLU A 187 -16.85 -4.79 14.27
CA GLU A 187 -17.71 -4.57 13.10
C GLU A 187 -17.07 -3.67 12.05
N ASN A 188 -16.20 -2.74 12.49
CA ASN A 188 -15.52 -1.79 11.62
C ASN A 188 -14.13 -2.28 11.16
N VAL A 189 -13.73 -3.48 11.57
CA VAL A 189 -12.40 -4.02 11.25
C VAL A 189 -12.46 -4.84 9.97
N LYS A 190 -11.63 -4.47 9.00
CA LYS A 190 -11.34 -5.29 7.82
C LYS A 190 -10.01 -6.01 8.03
N LEU A 191 -10.02 -7.29 7.71
CA LEU A 191 -8.89 -8.20 7.90
C LEU A 191 -8.30 -8.62 6.57
N TYR A 192 -6.97 -8.62 6.49
CA TYR A 192 -6.25 -9.07 5.29
C TYR A 192 -5.07 -9.92 5.72
N CYS A 193 -4.71 -10.91 4.89
CA CYS A 193 -3.47 -11.67 5.06
C CYS A 193 -2.62 -11.60 3.80
N PHE A 194 -1.31 -11.67 3.99
CA PHE A 194 -0.31 -11.80 2.92
C PHE A 194 0.98 -12.40 3.46
N ALA A 195 1.82 -12.89 2.58
CA ALA A 195 3.14 -13.40 2.94
C ALA A 195 4.25 -12.56 2.30
N THR A 196 5.42 -12.57 2.91
CA THR A 196 6.64 -12.00 2.31
C THR A 196 7.76 -13.02 2.40
N LEU A 197 8.70 -12.96 1.48
CA LEU A 197 9.97 -13.64 1.65
C LEU A 197 10.63 -13.24 2.98
N LYS A 198 11.37 -14.13 3.61
CA LYS A 198 12.14 -13.86 4.82
C LYS A 198 13.05 -12.62 4.69
N ASN A 199 13.63 -12.42 3.51
CA ASN A 199 14.46 -11.23 3.23
C ASN A 199 13.66 -9.96 2.93
N GLY A 200 12.32 -10.03 2.92
CA GLY A 200 11.41 -8.90 2.67
C GLY A 200 11.46 -8.31 1.26
N LYS A 201 12.08 -8.99 0.27
CA LYS A 201 12.23 -8.44 -1.09
C LYS A 201 11.05 -8.70 -2.01
N SER A 202 10.16 -9.59 -1.66
CA SER A 202 8.95 -9.89 -2.42
C SER A 202 7.80 -10.20 -1.47
N ALA A 203 6.57 -10.03 -1.95
CA ALA A 203 5.35 -10.30 -1.21
C ALA A 203 4.38 -11.13 -2.06
N SER A 204 3.31 -11.61 -1.44
CA SER A 204 2.14 -12.12 -2.13
C SER A 204 1.10 -11.02 -2.32
N ASP A 205 0.13 -11.25 -3.18
CA ASP A 205 -1.10 -10.48 -3.16
C ASP A 205 -1.81 -10.70 -1.82
N SER A 206 -2.39 -9.63 -1.28
CA SER A 206 -3.18 -9.75 -0.06
C SER A 206 -4.56 -10.32 -0.34
N ARG A 207 -5.08 -11.11 0.60
CA ARG A 207 -6.45 -11.62 0.59
C ARG A 207 -7.23 -11.02 1.75
N VAL A 208 -8.48 -10.68 1.50
CA VAL A 208 -9.44 -10.34 2.56
C VAL A 208 -9.80 -11.62 3.30
N MET A 209 -9.85 -11.55 4.62
CA MET A 209 -10.33 -12.61 5.49
C MET A 209 -11.73 -12.26 5.98
N THR A 210 -12.63 -13.19 5.90
CA THR A 210 -14.00 -13.11 6.45
C THR A 210 -14.08 -13.92 7.73
N LEU A 211 -14.85 -13.42 8.70
CA LEU A 211 -15.18 -14.11 9.95
C LEU A 211 -16.23 -15.18 9.72
#